data_6a3dd1999ed26aa876ad23f660fdfd42
#
_entry.id   6a3dd1999ed26aa876ad23f660fdfd42
#
_cell.length_a   1.000
_cell.length_b   1.000
_cell.length_c   1.000
_cell.angle_alpha   90.00
_cell.angle_beta   90.00
_cell.angle_gamma   90.00
#
_symmetry.space_group_name_H-M   'P 1'
#
loop_
_entity.id
_entity.type
_entity.pdbx_description
1 polymer ?
#
loop_
_entity_poly.entity_id
_entity_poly.type
_entity_poly.pdbx_seq_one_letter_code
_entity_poly.pdbx_strand_id
1 'polypeptide(L)'
;MGDFGFYLREGFLHITDWKGYDHILFVLALCLPYPAKNWRQVLILITAFTIGHSITLALSVFNRILISSSWIEFLIPVTILITALENVRRNNTDQTQNRWRYGSALLFGLIHGMGFSNYLKSMLGKDESIITQLLAFNVGLELGQLLIVLAVFLITFVFVQLLNIKRSNWTLFVSGGIFGISLIMALERLPF
;
A
#
# COMPACT_ATOMS: atom_id res chain seq x y z
N MET A 1 -1.47 13.88 24.73
CA MET A 1 -2.13 12.81 23.96
C MET A 1 -1.53 11.53 24.50
N GLY A 2 -2.32 10.51 24.86
CA GLY A 2 -1.77 9.24 25.29
C GLY A 2 -1.00 8.58 24.13
N ASP A 3 -0.06 7.69 24.43
CA ASP A 3 0.83 7.06 23.45
C ASP A 3 0.07 6.41 22.29
N PHE A 4 -1.12 5.85 22.52
CA PHE A 4 -2.00 5.30 21.48
C PHE A 4 -2.35 6.33 20.41
N GLY A 5 -2.74 7.55 20.78
CA GLY A 5 -3.09 8.62 19.81
C GLY A 5 -1.91 9.07 18.97
N PHE A 6 -0.70 9.07 19.55
CA PHE A 6 0.52 9.39 18.83
C PHE A 6 0.82 8.33 17.74
N TYR A 7 0.86 7.04 18.09
CA TYR A 7 1.14 5.98 17.11
C TYR A 7 0.04 5.81 16.07
N LEU A 8 -1.22 6.05 16.43
CA LEU A 8 -2.33 6.08 15.46
C LEU A 8 -2.11 7.18 14.43
N ARG A 9 -1.74 8.39 14.87
CA ARG A 9 -1.41 9.49 13.97
C ARG A 9 -0.21 9.17 13.08
N GLU A 10 0.84 8.60 13.63
CA GLU A 10 2.03 8.22 12.86
C GLU A 10 1.72 7.16 11.79
N GLY A 11 0.89 6.16 12.09
CA GLY A 11 0.42 5.18 11.10
C GLY A 11 -0.39 5.83 9.97
N PHE A 12 -1.29 6.76 10.31
CA PHE A 12 -2.07 7.51 9.34
C PHE A 12 -1.17 8.38 8.44
N LEU A 13 -0.25 9.13 9.04
CA LEU A 13 0.68 9.97 8.31
C LEU A 13 1.63 9.17 7.43
N HIS A 14 2.11 8.02 7.92
CA HIS A 14 3.00 7.14 7.16
C HIS A 14 2.40 6.71 5.81
N ILE A 15 1.15 6.23 5.82
CA ILE A 15 0.50 5.73 4.60
C ILE A 15 0.06 6.87 3.65
N THR A 16 -0.18 8.07 4.20
CA THR A 16 -0.60 9.25 3.44
C THR A 16 0.55 10.21 3.13
N ASP A 17 1.79 9.82 3.43
CA ASP A 17 2.96 10.67 3.23
C ASP A 17 3.16 10.97 1.74
N TRP A 18 3.05 12.25 1.39
CA TRP A 18 3.29 12.72 0.04
C TRP A 18 4.76 12.59 -0.39
N LYS A 19 5.71 12.59 0.53
CA LYS A 19 7.14 12.42 0.24
C LYS A 19 7.51 10.96 0.02
N GLY A 20 6.82 10.05 0.71
CA GLY A 20 6.92 8.60 0.55
C GLY A 20 5.73 8.02 -0.21
N TYR A 21 5.46 8.54 -1.42
CA TYR A 21 4.24 8.25 -2.21
C TYR A 21 4.12 6.82 -2.74
N ASP A 22 5.07 5.94 -2.48
CA ASP A 22 5.03 4.53 -2.86
C ASP A 22 3.79 3.79 -2.33
N HIS A 23 3.42 4.01 -1.07
CA HIS A 23 2.19 3.47 -0.51
C HIS A 23 0.93 3.99 -1.21
N ILE A 24 0.89 5.29 -1.50
CA ILE A 24 -0.23 5.91 -2.22
C ILE A 24 -0.37 5.30 -3.61
N LEU A 25 0.73 5.16 -4.35
CA LEU A 25 0.76 4.53 -5.67
C LEU A 25 0.34 3.06 -5.60
N PHE A 26 0.78 2.33 -4.57
CA PHE A 26 0.40 0.93 -4.40
C PHE A 26 -1.10 0.79 -4.15
N VAL A 27 -1.67 1.53 -3.18
CA VAL A 27 -3.11 1.49 -2.89
C VAL A 27 -3.93 1.93 -4.11
N LEU A 28 -3.49 2.96 -4.83
CA LEU A 28 -4.10 3.40 -6.09
C LEU A 28 -4.11 2.27 -7.12
N ALA A 29 -2.96 1.62 -7.38
CA ALA A 29 -2.85 0.50 -8.31
C ALA A 29 -3.75 -0.68 -7.90
N LEU A 30 -3.82 -0.98 -6.61
CA LEU A 30 -4.61 -2.08 -6.07
C LEU A 30 -6.11 -1.87 -6.25
N CYS A 31 -6.61 -0.63 -6.05
CA CYS A 31 -8.03 -0.28 -6.05
C CYS A 31 -8.58 0.04 -7.44
N LEU A 32 -7.75 0.59 -8.33
CA LEU A 32 -8.15 1.14 -9.62
C LEU A 32 -9.00 0.21 -10.50
N PRO A 33 -8.74 -1.11 -10.60
CA PRO A 33 -9.54 -2.01 -11.42
C PRO A 33 -10.96 -2.25 -10.87
N TYR A 34 -11.20 -1.97 -9.59
CA TYR A 34 -12.47 -2.28 -8.93
C TYR A 34 -13.47 -1.15 -9.04
N PRO A 35 -14.71 -1.42 -9.54
CA PRO A 35 -15.79 -0.45 -9.44
C PRO A 35 -16.22 -0.23 -7.98
N ALA A 36 -16.77 0.94 -7.67
CA ALA A 36 -17.19 1.29 -6.30
C ALA A 36 -18.18 0.27 -5.68
N LYS A 37 -19.01 -0.39 -6.50
CA LYS A 37 -19.90 -1.49 -6.05
C LYS A 37 -19.12 -2.65 -5.41
N ASN A 38 -17.87 -2.83 -5.77
CA ASN A 38 -17.00 -3.91 -5.27
C ASN A 38 -16.14 -3.46 -4.06
N TRP A 39 -16.55 -2.44 -3.34
CA TRP A 39 -15.84 -1.86 -2.21
C TRP A 39 -15.41 -2.89 -1.15
N ARG A 40 -16.23 -3.95 -0.92
CA ARG A 40 -15.88 -5.03 0.03
C ARG A 40 -14.61 -5.78 -0.39
N GLN A 41 -14.43 -6.02 -1.68
CA GLN A 41 -13.23 -6.69 -2.21
C GLN A 41 -12.00 -5.80 -2.04
N VAL A 42 -12.16 -4.49 -2.25
CA VAL A 42 -11.09 -3.52 -2.02
C VAL A 42 -10.72 -3.47 -0.54
N LEU A 43 -11.69 -3.47 0.38
CA LEU A 43 -11.42 -3.56 1.82
C LEU A 43 -10.59 -4.81 2.17
N ILE A 44 -10.99 -5.99 1.67
CA ILE A 44 -10.23 -7.22 1.91
C ILE A 44 -8.80 -7.11 1.39
N LEU A 45 -8.59 -6.48 0.23
CA LEU A 45 -7.25 -6.28 -0.34
C LEU A 45 -6.38 -5.37 0.53
N ILE A 46 -6.90 -4.23 0.97
CA ILE A 46 -6.14 -3.30 1.83
C ILE A 46 -5.87 -3.92 3.21
N THR A 47 -6.85 -4.62 3.80
CA THR A 47 -6.64 -5.33 5.07
C THR A 47 -5.62 -6.46 4.92
N ALA A 48 -5.63 -7.22 3.81
CA ALA A 48 -4.61 -8.24 3.54
C ALA A 48 -3.20 -7.61 3.46
N PHE A 49 -3.07 -6.46 2.80
CA PHE A 49 -1.82 -5.70 2.79
C PHE A 49 -1.42 -5.25 4.21
N THR A 50 -2.36 -4.67 4.99
CA THR A 50 -2.10 -4.24 6.37
C THR A 50 -1.66 -5.39 7.27
N ILE A 51 -2.26 -6.57 7.12
CA ILE A 51 -1.85 -7.77 7.87
C ILE A 51 -0.40 -8.14 7.53
N GLY A 52 -0.05 -8.20 6.24
CA GLY A 52 1.32 -8.49 5.81
C GLY A 52 2.31 -7.45 6.35
N HIS A 53 1.98 -6.17 6.23
CA HIS A 53 2.77 -5.05 6.74
C HIS A 53 2.98 -5.16 8.25
N SER A 54 1.92 -5.43 9.00
CA SER A 54 1.97 -5.58 10.47
C SER A 54 2.85 -6.73 10.92
N ILE A 55 2.77 -7.88 10.22
CA ILE A 55 3.58 -9.06 10.55
C ILE A 55 5.07 -8.74 10.43
N THR A 56 5.52 -8.19 9.31
CA THR A 56 6.94 -7.89 9.11
C THR A 56 7.41 -6.73 9.95
N LEU A 57 6.56 -5.73 10.19
CA LEU A 57 6.86 -4.64 11.10
C LEU A 57 7.11 -5.17 12.52
N ALA A 58 6.24 -6.04 13.04
CA ALA A 58 6.41 -6.68 14.34
C ALA A 58 7.69 -7.54 14.39
N LEU A 59 7.91 -8.42 13.40
CA LEU A 59 9.10 -9.26 13.33
C LEU A 59 10.39 -8.44 13.28
N SER A 60 10.37 -7.31 12.58
CA SER A 60 11.51 -6.40 12.47
C SER A 60 11.79 -5.70 13.80
N VAL A 61 10.75 -5.23 14.51
CA VAL A 61 10.90 -4.63 15.86
C VAL A 61 11.58 -5.61 16.82
N PHE A 62 11.22 -6.90 16.75
CA PHE A 62 11.85 -7.95 17.56
C PHE A 62 13.20 -8.47 17.01
N ASN A 63 13.80 -7.80 16.02
CA ASN A 63 15.07 -8.19 15.38
C ASN A 63 15.08 -9.63 14.82
N ARG A 64 13.94 -10.11 14.35
CA ARG A 64 13.81 -11.46 13.76
C ARG A 64 14.09 -11.48 12.25
N ILE A 65 14.15 -10.32 11.62
CA ILE A 65 14.43 -10.17 10.19
C ILE A 65 15.61 -9.22 10.02
N LEU A 66 16.64 -9.67 9.29
CA LEU A 66 17.84 -8.91 8.95
C LEU A 66 17.96 -8.90 7.42
N ILE A 67 17.24 -8.00 6.76
CA ILE A 67 17.36 -7.78 5.31
C ILE A 67 17.95 -6.37 5.12
N SER A 68 18.84 -6.23 4.16
CA SER A 68 19.43 -4.93 3.82
C SER A 68 18.35 -3.95 3.37
N SER A 69 18.39 -2.73 3.91
CA SER A 69 17.44 -1.66 3.56
C SER A 69 17.43 -1.37 2.06
N SER A 70 18.58 -1.43 1.38
CA SER A 70 18.68 -1.20 -0.06
C SER A 70 17.86 -2.20 -0.89
N TRP A 71 17.84 -3.48 -0.49
CA TRP A 71 16.98 -4.47 -1.16
C TRP A 71 15.49 -4.21 -0.91
N ILE A 72 15.12 -3.81 0.30
CA ILE A 72 13.73 -3.49 0.64
C ILE A 72 13.27 -2.26 -0.16
N GLU A 73 14.07 -1.20 -0.19
CA GLU A 73 13.79 0.02 -0.94
C GLU A 73 13.62 -0.22 -2.44
N PHE A 74 14.38 -1.16 -3.01
CA PHE A 74 14.22 -1.62 -4.39
C PHE A 74 12.95 -2.46 -4.58
N LEU A 75 12.67 -3.41 -3.69
CA LEU A 75 11.53 -4.31 -3.82
C LEU A 75 10.17 -3.60 -3.70
N ILE A 76 10.08 -2.53 -2.92
CA ILE A 76 8.86 -1.72 -2.78
C ILE A 76 8.34 -1.25 -4.15
N PRO A 77 9.08 -0.46 -4.94
CA PRO A 77 8.60 -0.04 -6.25
C PRO A 77 8.42 -1.19 -7.24
N VAL A 78 9.17 -2.29 -7.12
CA VAL A 78 8.96 -3.50 -7.94
C VAL A 78 7.56 -4.10 -7.69
N THR A 79 7.07 -4.12 -6.44
CA THR A 79 5.70 -4.61 -6.14
C THR A 79 4.62 -3.71 -6.75
N ILE A 80 4.85 -2.40 -6.76
CA ILE A 80 3.94 -1.41 -7.39
C ILE A 80 3.92 -1.63 -8.91
N LEU A 81 5.10 -1.78 -9.51
CA LEU A 81 5.28 -2.04 -10.94
C LEU A 81 4.55 -3.33 -11.38
N ILE A 82 4.70 -4.42 -10.63
CA ILE A 82 4.00 -5.69 -10.90
C ILE A 82 2.48 -5.49 -10.83
N THR A 83 1.98 -4.78 -9.82
CA THR A 83 0.55 -4.51 -9.65
C THR A 83 0.00 -3.68 -10.81
N ALA A 84 0.73 -2.63 -11.22
CA ALA A 84 0.36 -1.79 -12.35
C ALA A 84 0.37 -2.56 -13.67
N LEU A 85 1.40 -3.40 -13.90
CA LEU A 85 1.51 -4.25 -15.09
C LEU A 85 0.37 -5.28 -15.16
N GLU A 86 -0.02 -5.87 -14.03
CA GLU A 86 -1.17 -6.77 -13.96
C GLU A 86 -2.46 -6.06 -14.36
N ASN A 87 -2.66 -4.81 -13.94
CA ASN A 87 -3.82 -4.01 -14.35
C ASN A 87 -3.84 -3.74 -15.86
N VAL A 88 -2.69 -3.39 -16.45
CA VAL A 88 -2.56 -3.18 -17.89
C VAL A 88 -2.87 -4.46 -18.66
N ARG A 89 -2.29 -5.59 -18.23
CA ARG A 89 -2.45 -6.89 -18.91
C ARG A 89 -3.89 -7.42 -18.88
N ARG A 90 -4.62 -7.16 -17.79
CA ARG A 90 -5.96 -7.72 -17.52
C ARG A 90 -7.10 -6.71 -17.68
N ASN A 91 -6.87 -5.60 -18.36
CA ASN A 91 -7.82 -4.49 -18.44
C ASN A 91 -9.24 -4.87 -18.93
N ASN A 92 -9.38 -5.95 -19.69
CA ASN A 92 -10.65 -6.41 -20.26
C ASN A 92 -11.24 -7.66 -19.59
N THR A 93 -10.63 -8.18 -18.52
CA THR A 93 -11.12 -9.38 -17.82
C THR A 93 -11.83 -9.00 -16.52
N ASP A 94 -12.83 -9.78 -16.11
CA ASP A 94 -13.46 -9.61 -14.79
C ASP A 94 -12.43 -9.90 -13.69
N GLN A 95 -11.95 -8.83 -13.03
CA GLN A 95 -10.90 -8.90 -12.02
C GLN A 95 -11.44 -9.23 -10.62
N THR A 96 -12.76 -9.30 -10.49
CA THR A 96 -13.42 -9.39 -9.17
C THR A 96 -13.24 -10.72 -8.47
N GLN A 97 -12.84 -11.78 -9.18
CA GLN A 97 -12.73 -13.14 -8.62
C GLN A 97 -11.29 -13.67 -8.53
N ASN A 98 -10.29 -12.83 -8.72
CA ASN A 98 -8.90 -13.29 -8.72
C ASN A 98 -8.32 -13.46 -7.31
N ARG A 99 -8.39 -14.69 -6.77
CA ARG A 99 -7.82 -15.04 -5.45
C ARG A 99 -6.32 -14.74 -5.33
N TRP A 100 -5.59 -14.75 -6.44
CA TRP A 100 -4.17 -14.39 -6.48
C TRP A 100 -3.91 -12.97 -5.98
N ARG A 101 -4.81 -12.02 -6.25
CA ARG A 101 -4.66 -10.62 -5.80
C ARG A 101 -4.64 -10.46 -4.29
N TYR A 102 -5.37 -11.28 -3.56
CA TYR A 102 -5.35 -11.25 -2.09
C TYR A 102 -4.00 -11.75 -1.56
N GLY A 103 -3.48 -12.85 -2.16
CA GLY A 103 -2.16 -13.37 -1.82
C GLY A 103 -1.03 -12.41 -2.16
N SER A 104 -1.08 -11.75 -3.33
CA SER A 104 -0.09 -10.74 -3.72
C SER A 104 -0.16 -9.50 -2.83
N ALA A 105 -1.36 -9.03 -2.46
CA ALA A 105 -1.52 -7.90 -1.54
C ALA A 105 -0.88 -8.20 -0.17
N LEU A 106 -1.09 -9.40 0.38
CA LEU A 106 -0.45 -9.85 1.61
C LEU A 106 1.08 -9.89 1.47
N LEU A 107 1.59 -10.55 0.42
CA LEU A 107 3.02 -10.66 0.15
C LEU A 107 3.69 -9.28 -0.01
N PHE A 108 3.04 -8.38 -0.74
CA PHE A 108 3.55 -7.02 -0.93
C PHE A 108 3.49 -6.21 0.36
N GLY A 109 2.46 -6.42 1.20
CA GLY A 109 2.42 -5.90 2.56
C GLY A 109 3.62 -6.33 3.39
N LEU A 110 4.01 -7.62 3.33
CA LEU A 110 5.22 -8.11 4.01
C LEU A 110 6.48 -7.33 3.59
N ILE A 111 6.63 -7.01 2.31
CA ILE A 111 7.78 -6.25 1.81
C ILE A 111 7.74 -4.80 2.31
N HIS A 112 6.60 -4.13 2.19
CA HIS A 112 6.44 -2.74 2.60
C HIS A 112 6.64 -2.54 4.10
N GLY A 113 6.17 -3.48 4.95
CA GLY A 113 6.34 -3.39 6.41
C GLY A 113 7.80 -3.44 6.87
N MET A 114 8.69 -4.08 6.10
CA MET A 114 10.11 -4.06 6.41
C MET A 114 10.74 -2.68 6.19
N GLY A 115 10.25 -1.87 5.25
CA GLY A 115 10.81 -0.56 4.93
C GLY A 115 10.70 0.46 6.05
N PHE A 116 9.63 0.39 6.86
CA PHE A 116 9.39 1.34 7.96
C PHE A 116 9.95 0.89 9.31
N SER A 117 10.46 -0.33 9.40
CA SER A 117 10.83 -0.97 10.65
C SER A 117 11.89 -0.22 11.47
N ASN A 118 12.91 0.33 10.81
CA ASN A 118 13.99 1.06 11.49
C ASN A 118 13.49 2.38 12.09
N TYR A 119 12.62 3.08 11.38
CA TYR A 119 12.00 4.31 11.89
C TYR A 119 11.11 4.02 13.10
N LEU A 120 10.25 3.00 13.01
CA LEU A 120 9.40 2.64 14.14
C LEU A 120 10.22 2.22 15.36
N LYS A 121 11.31 1.43 15.19
CA LYS A 121 12.21 1.08 16.28
C LYS A 121 12.79 2.30 17.01
N SER A 122 13.13 3.35 16.26
CA SER A 122 13.66 4.57 16.85
C SER A 122 12.63 5.36 17.68
N MET A 123 11.34 5.13 17.43
CA MET A 123 10.23 5.78 18.12
C MET A 123 9.75 5.00 19.34
N LEU A 124 9.99 3.68 19.38
CA LEU A 124 9.55 2.83 20.50
C LEU A 124 10.39 3.10 21.74
N GLY A 125 9.73 3.47 22.84
CA GLY A 125 10.34 3.59 24.17
C GLY A 125 10.70 2.22 24.76
N LYS A 126 11.64 2.20 25.72
CA LYS A 126 12.12 0.94 26.34
C LYS A 126 11.11 0.29 27.29
N ASP A 127 10.15 1.04 27.82
CA ASP A 127 9.29 0.64 28.93
C ASP A 127 7.80 0.49 28.55
N GLU A 128 7.45 0.54 27.28
CA GLU A 128 6.07 0.58 26.84
C GLU A 128 5.60 -0.72 26.15
N SER A 129 4.29 -0.95 26.16
CA SER A 129 3.67 -2.09 25.49
C SER A 129 3.78 -1.98 23.97
N ILE A 130 4.82 -2.55 23.37
CA ILE A 130 5.06 -2.60 21.92
C ILE A 130 3.81 -3.06 21.15
N ILE A 131 3.03 -3.98 21.72
CA ILE A 131 1.82 -4.52 21.09
C ILE A 131 0.76 -3.42 20.91
N THR A 132 0.55 -2.60 21.94
CA THR A 132 -0.45 -1.52 21.88
C THR A 132 -0.04 -0.44 20.90
N GLN A 133 1.25 -0.13 20.83
CA GLN A 133 1.81 0.85 19.89
C GLN A 133 1.69 0.37 18.44
N LEU A 134 2.04 -0.91 18.17
CA LEU A 134 1.86 -1.54 16.87
C LEU A 134 0.39 -1.59 16.45
N LEU A 135 -0.51 -1.92 17.37
CA LEU A 135 -1.95 -1.91 17.10
C LEU A 135 -2.43 -0.51 16.73
N ALA A 136 -2.07 0.51 17.52
CA ALA A 136 -2.44 1.90 17.22
C ALA A 136 -1.93 2.35 15.85
N PHE A 137 -0.66 2.06 15.55
CA PHE A 137 -0.05 2.37 14.26
C PHE A 137 -0.79 1.71 13.10
N ASN A 138 -1.11 0.41 13.19
CA ASN A 138 -1.80 -0.32 12.15
C ASN A 138 -3.26 0.14 11.95
N VAL A 139 -3.96 0.53 13.02
CA VAL A 139 -5.29 1.17 12.93
C VAL A 139 -5.17 2.50 12.19
N GLY A 140 -4.18 3.32 12.52
CA GLY A 140 -3.92 4.58 11.81
C GLY A 140 -3.62 4.37 10.32
N LEU A 141 -2.79 3.37 10.00
CA LEU A 141 -2.45 2.98 8.64
C LEU A 141 -3.71 2.58 7.86
N GLU A 142 -4.58 1.74 8.42
CA GLU A 142 -5.81 1.31 7.76
C GLU A 142 -6.77 2.48 7.54
N LEU A 143 -6.91 3.41 8.48
CA LEU A 143 -7.70 4.63 8.31
C LEU A 143 -7.16 5.51 7.16
N GLY A 144 -5.85 5.66 7.05
CA GLY A 144 -5.23 6.39 5.94
C GLY A 144 -5.44 5.71 4.58
N GLN A 145 -5.38 4.37 4.53
CA GLN A 145 -5.71 3.61 3.32
C GLN A 145 -7.17 3.82 2.90
N LEU A 146 -8.11 3.80 3.85
CA LEU A 146 -9.52 4.06 3.56
C LEU A 146 -9.72 5.46 2.96
N LEU A 147 -8.98 6.46 3.43
CA LEU A 147 -9.02 7.81 2.86
C LEU A 147 -8.51 7.81 1.40
N ILE A 148 -7.40 7.12 1.13
CA ILE A 148 -6.87 6.98 -0.24
C ILE A 148 -7.88 6.26 -1.14
N VAL A 149 -8.46 5.15 -0.70
CA VAL A 149 -9.50 4.41 -1.44
C VAL A 149 -10.68 5.30 -1.78
N LEU A 150 -11.16 6.09 -0.81
CA LEU A 150 -12.25 7.04 -1.03
C LEU A 150 -11.88 8.06 -2.12
N ALA A 151 -10.68 8.64 -2.04
CA ALA A 151 -10.19 9.58 -3.04
C ALA A 151 -10.10 8.93 -4.44
N VAL A 152 -9.59 7.70 -4.53
CA VAL A 152 -9.51 6.94 -5.79
C VAL A 152 -10.90 6.71 -6.39
N PHE A 153 -11.89 6.34 -5.57
CA PHE A 153 -13.25 6.13 -6.04
C PHE A 153 -13.89 7.44 -6.50
N LEU A 154 -13.70 8.54 -5.78
CA LEU A 154 -14.22 9.85 -6.16
C LEU A 154 -13.61 10.34 -7.47
N ILE A 155 -12.30 10.27 -7.62
CA ILE A 155 -11.60 10.65 -8.85
C ILE A 155 -12.07 9.76 -10.01
N THR A 156 -12.13 8.45 -9.81
CA THR A 156 -12.62 7.52 -10.84
C THR A 156 -14.07 7.80 -11.23
N PHE A 157 -14.94 8.16 -10.27
CA PHE A 157 -16.31 8.56 -10.54
C PHE A 157 -16.37 9.79 -11.45
N VAL A 158 -15.57 10.82 -11.18
CA VAL A 158 -15.50 12.02 -12.01
C VAL A 158 -15.12 11.66 -13.46
N PHE A 159 -14.03 10.92 -13.64
CA PHE A 159 -13.54 10.60 -14.98
C PHE A 159 -14.46 9.63 -15.74
N VAL A 160 -14.98 8.61 -15.07
CA VAL A 160 -15.77 7.55 -15.73
C VAL A 160 -17.23 7.94 -15.88
N GLN A 161 -17.85 8.57 -14.85
CA GLN A 161 -19.29 8.87 -14.88
C GLN A 161 -19.59 10.29 -15.39
N LEU A 162 -18.83 11.31 -14.95
CA LEU A 162 -19.10 12.69 -15.35
C LEU A 162 -18.48 13.03 -16.71
N LEU A 163 -17.24 12.59 -16.95
CA LEU A 163 -16.53 12.84 -18.22
C LEU A 163 -16.73 11.73 -19.26
N ASN A 164 -17.54 10.70 -18.95
CA ASN A 164 -17.88 9.58 -19.85
C ASN A 164 -16.65 8.84 -20.44
N ILE A 165 -15.53 8.81 -19.72
CA ILE A 165 -14.34 8.05 -20.12
C ILE A 165 -14.60 6.57 -19.86
N LYS A 166 -14.34 5.70 -20.87
CA LYS A 166 -14.44 4.25 -20.66
C LYS A 166 -13.54 3.82 -19.50
N ARG A 167 -14.10 3.05 -18.56
CA ARG A 167 -13.37 2.59 -17.37
C ARG A 167 -12.07 1.86 -17.74
N SER A 168 -12.08 1.05 -18.80
CA SER A 168 -10.88 0.35 -19.29
C SER A 168 -9.78 1.33 -19.68
N ASN A 169 -10.11 2.42 -20.39
CA ASN A 169 -9.15 3.44 -20.80
C ASN A 169 -8.60 4.21 -19.59
N TRP A 170 -9.47 4.54 -18.62
CA TRP A 170 -9.07 5.18 -17.38
C TRP A 170 -8.09 4.30 -16.60
N THR A 171 -8.44 3.02 -16.41
CA THR A 171 -7.58 2.05 -15.70
C THR A 171 -6.24 1.89 -16.44
N LEU A 172 -6.25 1.77 -17.76
CA LEU A 172 -5.04 1.64 -18.57
C LEU A 172 -4.14 2.89 -18.45
N PHE A 173 -4.72 4.07 -18.58
CA PHE A 173 -3.99 5.34 -18.50
C PHE A 173 -3.31 5.53 -17.13
N VAL A 174 -4.08 5.38 -16.06
CA VAL A 174 -3.55 5.56 -14.69
C VAL A 174 -2.53 4.47 -14.36
N SER A 175 -2.81 3.19 -14.72
CA SER A 175 -1.86 2.10 -14.48
C SER A 175 -0.56 2.26 -15.29
N GLY A 176 -0.64 2.81 -16.52
CA GLY A 176 0.54 3.14 -17.31
C GLY A 176 1.40 4.23 -16.63
N GLY A 177 0.75 5.26 -16.07
CA GLY A 177 1.44 6.29 -15.28
C GLY A 177 2.12 5.72 -14.03
N ILE A 178 1.40 4.87 -13.26
CA ILE A 178 1.97 4.20 -12.07
C ILE A 178 3.14 3.31 -12.47
N PHE A 179 3.02 2.55 -13.58
CA PHE A 179 4.09 1.71 -14.10
C PHE A 179 5.35 2.52 -14.40
N GLY A 180 5.22 3.64 -15.12
CA GLY A 180 6.34 4.50 -15.46
C GLY A 180 7.04 5.08 -14.23
N ILE A 181 6.27 5.59 -13.26
CA ILE A 181 6.80 6.14 -12.00
C ILE A 181 7.52 5.05 -11.20
N SER A 182 6.88 3.90 -11.00
CA SER A 182 7.47 2.80 -10.23
C SER A 182 8.69 2.18 -10.89
N LEU A 183 8.76 2.19 -12.24
CA LEU A 183 9.95 1.78 -12.97
C LEU A 183 11.13 2.70 -12.70
N ILE A 184 10.93 4.02 -12.75
CA ILE A 184 11.97 5.01 -12.43
C ILE A 184 12.44 4.82 -10.99
N MET A 185 11.51 4.72 -10.03
CA MET A 185 11.85 4.48 -8.62
C MET A 185 12.67 3.20 -8.43
N ALA A 186 12.32 2.11 -9.14
CA ALA A 186 13.07 0.86 -9.05
C ALA A 186 14.49 0.99 -9.61
N LEU A 187 14.65 1.71 -10.73
CA LEU A 187 15.97 1.95 -11.32
C LEU A 187 16.86 2.84 -10.44
N GLU A 188 16.27 3.86 -9.79
CA GLU A 188 16.99 4.74 -8.86
C GLU A 188 17.43 4.05 -7.56
N ARG A 189 16.71 2.98 -7.17
CA ARG A 189 16.95 2.24 -5.92
C ARG A 189 17.60 0.88 -6.15
N LEU A 190 18.27 0.66 -7.29
CA LEU A 190 19.01 -0.56 -7.55
C LEU A 190 20.06 -0.79 -6.45
N PRO A 191 20.14 -1.99 -5.85
CA PRO A 191 20.96 -2.28 -4.68
C PRO A 191 22.44 -2.59 -5.00
N PHE A 192 23.05 -1.92 -6.03
CA PHE A 192 24.44 -2.10 -6.42
C PHE A 192 25.23 -0.81 -6.22
#